data_c5e138dc523f98f0f9cbbcbe6974136c
#
_entry.id   c5e138dc523f98f0f9cbbcbe6974136c
#
_cell.length_a   1.000
_cell.length_b   1.000
_cell.length_c   1.000
_cell.angle_alpha   90.00
_cell.angle_beta   90.00
_cell.angle_gamma   90.00
#
_symmetry.space_group_name_H-M   'P 1'
#
loop_
_entity.id
_entity.type
_entity.pdbx_description
1 polymer ?
#
loop_
_entity_poly.entity_id
_entity_poly.type
_entity_poly.pdbx_seq_one_letter_code
_entity_poly.pdbx_strand_id
1 'polypeptide(L)'
;MLKLQHLTKQFGAAPLFTDLCMEVDAPVVLWAPSGWGKTTLLRILMGLDTPTAGRVRGVGRAAAVFQEDRLCPQLTALQNVTLVLPGSEKQYREQIEEDFQQLGMDAAALALPAARLSGGQKRRTALLRALWAPSDTLLLDEPFTGMDPDTLAAAAALLRTRCGTEPVLLATHDREAIRLLGWPVIELEAL
;
A
#
# COMPACT_ATOMS: atom_id res chain seq x y z
N MET A 1 11.00 -2.61 -12.88
CA MET A 1 11.92 -1.62 -12.24
C MET A 1 11.31 -0.24 -12.33
N LEU A 2 11.00 0.36 -11.20
CA LEU A 2 10.50 1.74 -11.04
C LEU A 2 11.69 2.70 -10.90
N LYS A 3 11.69 3.81 -11.65
CA LYS A 3 12.77 4.82 -11.61
C LYS A 3 12.22 6.22 -11.43
N LEU A 4 12.77 6.93 -10.46
CA LEU A 4 12.58 8.35 -10.24
C LEU A 4 13.86 9.07 -10.67
N GLN A 5 13.72 10.10 -11.50
CA GLN A 5 14.86 10.82 -12.08
C GLN A 5 14.69 12.33 -11.80
N HIS A 6 15.54 12.86 -10.93
CA HIS A 6 15.57 14.28 -10.56
C HIS A 6 14.21 14.83 -10.15
N LEU A 7 13.43 14.01 -9.39
CA LEU A 7 12.06 14.33 -9.05
C LEU A 7 12.01 15.45 -8.01
N THR A 8 11.30 16.51 -8.32
CA THR A 8 11.11 17.66 -7.44
C THR A 8 9.61 17.92 -7.29
N LYS A 9 9.16 18.19 -6.07
CA LYS A 9 7.81 18.66 -5.78
C LYS A 9 7.88 19.85 -4.84
N GLN A 10 7.14 20.92 -5.19
CA GLN A 10 6.99 22.10 -4.34
C GLN A 10 5.53 22.54 -4.33
N PHE A 11 5.12 23.17 -3.25
CA PHE A 11 3.84 23.86 -3.11
C PHE A 11 4.10 25.33 -2.84
N GLY A 12 3.73 26.19 -3.81
CA GLY A 12 4.10 27.61 -3.77
C GLY A 12 5.64 27.78 -3.81
N ALA A 13 6.20 28.48 -2.86
CA ALA A 13 7.64 28.74 -2.76
C ALA A 13 8.41 27.68 -1.94
N ALA A 14 7.72 26.81 -1.21
CA ALA A 14 8.36 25.83 -0.34
C ALA A 14 8.52 24.47 -1.06
N PRO A 15 9.76 23.95 -1.19
CA PRO A 15 9.99 22.62 -1.69
C PRO A 15 9.54 21.57 -0.66
N LEU A 16 8.89 20.51 -1.14
CA LEU A 16 8.55 19.34 -0.35
C LEU A 16 9.69 18.33 -0.39
N PHE A 17 10.22 18.10 -1.59
CA PHE A 17 11.47 17.38 -1.85
C PHE A 17 12.07 17.88 -3.18
N THR A 18 13.39 17.78 -3.31
CA THR A 18 14.13 18.25 -4.49
C THR A 18 15.10 17.19 -4.95
N ASP A 19 15.25 17.09 -6.27
CA ASP A 19 16.25 16.25 -6.95
C ASP A 19 16.28 14.78 -6.51
N LEU A 20 15.11 14.22 -6.15
CA LEU A 20 15.02 12.85 -5.69
C LEU A 20 15.28 11.87 -6.84
N CYS A 21 16.33 11.06 -6.69
CA CYS A 21 16.67 9.97 -7.59
C CYS A 21 16.56 8.64 -6.83
N MET A 22 15.84 7.67 -7.41
CA MET A 22 15.62 6.37 -6.78
C MET A 22 15.34 5.31 -7.83
N GLU A 23 15.84 4.11 -7.61
CA GLU A 23 15.47 2.92 -8.39
C GLU A 23 14.92 1.87 -7.43
N VAL A 24 13.78 1.28 -7.80
CA VAL A 24 13.10 0.24 -7.03
C VAL A 24 12.77 -0.91 -7.95
N ASP A 25 13.37 -2.05 -7.73
CA ASP A 25 13.19 -3.30 -8.50
C ASP A 25 12.68 -4.47 -7.63
N ALA A 26 12.68 -4.30 -6.32
CA ALA A 26 12.23 -5.26 -5.33
C ALA A 26 11.47 -4.54 -4.20
N PRO A 27 10.86 -5.24 -3.25
CA PRO A 27 10.21 -4.64 -2.10
C PRO A 27 11.16 -3.82 -1.23
N VAL A 28 10.78 -2.56 -0.93
CA VAL A 28 11.52 -1.65 -0.07
C VAL A 28 10.58 -0.87 0.86
N VAL A 29 11.09 -0.49 2.02
CA VAL A 29 10.42 0.44 2.93
C VAL A 29 10.96 1.84 2.71
N LEU A 30 10.06 2.79 2.54
CA LEU A 30 10.36 4.21 2.51
C LEU A 30 10.15 4.80 3.90
N TRP A 31 11.24 5.08 4.58
CA TRP A 31 11.21 5.73 5.89
C TRP A 31 11.56 7.21 5.75
N ALA A 32 10.72 8.05 6.31
CA ALA A 32 10.96 9.49 6.38
C ALA A 32 10.15 10.10 7.54
N PRO A 33 10.57 11.24 8.09
CA PRO A 33 9.81 11.98 9.09
C PRO A 33 8.40 12.31 8.61
N SER A 34 7.49 12.57 9.58
CA SER A 34 6.17 13.09 9.26
C SER A 34 6.27 14.42 8.50
N GLY A 35 5.42 14.62 7.51
CA GLY A 35 5.45 15.84 6.69
C GLY A 35 6.47 15.83 5.55
N TRP A 36 7.37 14.87 5.46
CA TRP A 36 8.36 14.79 4.37
C TRP A 36 7.73 14.74 2.96
N GLY A 37 6.51 14.27 2.85
CA GLY A 37 5.81 14.16 1.56
C GLY A 37 5.71 12.74 1.00
N LYS A 38 5.84 11.70 1.82
CA LYS A 38 5.68 10.29 1.42
C LYS A 38 4.39 10.06 0.64
N THR A 39 3.25 10.49 1.18
CA THR A 39 1.95 10.41 0.52
C THR A 39 1.93 11.12 -0.83
N THR A 40 2.53 12.31 -0.91
CA THR A 40 2.63 13.07 -2.17
C THR A 40 3.49 12.33 -3.20
N LEU A 41 4.62 11.77 -2.76
CA LEU A 41 5.46 10.94 -3.61
C LEU A 41 4.67 9.75 -4.17
N LEU A 42 3.98 8.98 -3.33
CA LEU A 42 3.15 7.86 -3.77
C LEU A 42 2.03 8.31 -4.72
N ARG A 43 1.40 9.47 -4.48
CA ARG A 43 0.39 10.05 -5.39
C ARG A 43 0.98 10.39 -6.77
N ILE A 44 2.20 10.91 -6.81
CA ILE A 44 2.91 11.17 -8.09
C ILE A 44 3.18 9.85 -8.83
N LEU A 45 3.63 8.81 -8.13
CA LEU A 45 3.86 7.49 -8.72
C LEU A 45 2.57 6.88 -9.30
N MET A 46 1.43 7.14 -8.68
CA MET A 46 0.11 6.71 -9.17
C MET A 46 -0.46 7.59 -10.28
N GLY A 47 0.22 8.67 -10.67
CA GLY A 47 -0.30 9.64 -11.63
C GLY A 47 -1.47 10.48 -11.10
N LEU A 48 -1.68 10.51 -9.79
CA LEU A 48 -2.73 11.31 -9.12
C LEU A 48 -2.27 12.73 -8.78
N ASP A 49 -0.97 12.98 -8.91
CA ASP A 49 -0.36 14.30 -8.77
C ASP A 49 0.80 14.41 -9.78
N THR A 50 1.20 15.65 -10.11
CA THR A 50 2.29 15.91 -11.03
C THR A 50 3.52 16.45 -10.29
N PRO A 51 4.73 15.98 -10.60
CA PRO A 51 5.94 16.59 -10.07
C PRO A 51 6.13 18.00 -10.63
N THR A 52 6.85 18.86 -9.91
CA THR A 52 7.24 20.18 -10.40
C THR A 52 8.36 20.07 -11.44
N ALA A 53 9.27 19.11 -11.25
CA ALA A 53 10.35 18.79 -12.20
C ALA A 53 10.73 17.31 -12.09
N GLY A 54 11.49 16.82 -13.05
CA GLY A 54 11.91 15.43 -13.10
C GLY A 54 10.85 14.51 -13.74
N ARG A 55 11.04 13.22 -13.63
CA ARG A 55 10.15 12.23 -14.25
C ARG A 55 10.17 10.90 -13.53
N VAL A 56 9.05 10.15 -13.66
CA VAL A 56 8.88 8.79 -13.19
C VAL A 56 8.78 7.85 -14.40
N ARG A 57 9.36 6.66 -14.29
CA ARG A 57 9.28 5.61 -15.31
C ARG A 57 9.08 4.25 -14.65
N GLY A 58 8.47 3.33 -15.38
CA GLY A 58 8.42 1.92 -15.02
C GLY A 58 7.40 1.55 -13.93
N VAL A 59 6.42 2.41 -13.65
CA VAL A 59 5.36 2.11 -12.67
C VAL A 59 4.45 0.98 -13.18
N GLY A 60 4.12 0.99 -14.47
CA GLY A 60 3.14 0.05 -15.01
C GLY A 60 1.75 0.23 -14.39
N ARG A 61 1.05 -0.89 -14.19
CA ARG A 61 -0.21 -0.90 -13.42
C ARG A 61 0.11 -0.85 -11.95
N ALA A 62 -0.34 0.18 -11.25
CA ALA A 62 -0.13 0.33 -9.83
C ALA A 62 -1.36 -0.15 -9.04
N ALA A 63 -1.14 -1.01 -8.04
CA ALA A 63 -2.09 -1.21 -6.95
C ALA A 63 -1.64 -0.39 -5.74
N ALA A 64 -2.60 0.09 -4.95
CA ALA A 64 -2.25 0.97 -3.85
C ALA A 64 -3.14 0.81 -2.60
N VAL A 65 -2.52 0.99 -1.44
CA VAL A 65 -3.19 1.34 -0.20
C VAL A 65 -2.92 2.82 0.07
N PHE A 66 -3.98 3.59 0.23
CA PHE A 66 -3.90 5.00 0.60
C PHE A 66 -4.02 5.16 2.11
N GLN A 67 -3.69 6.33 2.62
CA GLN A 67 -3.96 6.68 4.01
C GLN A 67 -5.46 6.54 4.35
N GLU A 68 -6.34 6.88 3.40
CA GLU A 68 -7.77 6.56 3.43
C GLU A 68 -8.02 5.19 2.78
N ASP A 69 -8.90 4.36 3.35
CA ASP A 69 -9.11 2.98 2.86
C ASP A 69 -9.79 2.89 1.48
N ARG A 70 -10.54 3.92 1.09
CA ARG A 70 -11.20 4.07 -0.23
C ARG A 70 -11.96 2.82 -0.67
N LEU A 71 -12.67 2.19 0.25
CA LEU A 71 -13.53 1.04 -0.03
C LEU A 71 -14.86 1.48 -0.62
N CYS A 72 -15.49 0.60 -1.39
CA CYS A 72 -16.89 0.74 -1.80
C CYS A 72 -17.77 0.44 -0.59
N PRO A 73 -18.46 1.42 0.02
CA PRO A 73 -19.08 1.25 1.33
C PRO A 73 -20.26 0.28 1.32
N GLN A 74 -20.89 0.08 0.17
CA GLN A 74 -22.04 -0.83 0.00
C GLN A 74 -21.63 -2.28 -0.23
N LEU A 75 -20.39 -2.53 -0.65
CA LEU A 75 -19.87 -3.87 -0.90
C LEU A 75 -19.32 -4.48 0.39
N THR A 76 -19.38 -5.81 0.50
CA THR A 76 -18.75 -6.54 1.60
C THR A 76 -17.22 -6.47 1.51
N ALA A 77 -16.50 -6.92 2.55
CA ALA A 77 -15.05 -7.02 2.52
C ALA A 77 -14.58 -7.88 1.34
N LEU A 78 -15.15 -9.06 1.17
CA LEU A 78 -14.85 -9.98 0.07
C LEU A 78 -15.10 -9.33 -1.30
N GLN A 79 -16.25 -8.68 -1.48
CA GLN A 79 -16.60 -8.01 -2.73
C GLN A 79 -15.66 -6.82 -3.04
N ASN A 80 -15.18 -6.10 -2.04
CA ASN A 80 -14.18 -5.05 -2.24
C ASN A 80 -12.85 -5.61 -2.77
N VAL A 81 -12.44 -6.81 -2.34
CA VAL A 81 -11.24 -7.47 -2.86
C VAL A 81 -11.49 -8.03 -4.26
N THR A 82 -12.59 -8.72 -4.48
CA THR A 82 -12.87 -9.35 -5.77
C THR A 82 -13.20 -8.36 -6.88
N LEU A 83 -13.60 -7.12 -6.53
CA LEU A 83 -13.88 -6.05 -7.50
C LEU A 83 -12.72 -5.75 -8.47
N VAL A 84 -11.48 -5.96 -8.02
CA VAL A 84 -10.28 -5.66 -8.81
C VAL A 84 -9.76 -6.87 -9.59
N LEU A 85 -10.42 -8.03 -9.47
CA LEU A 85 -10.00 -9.28 -10.07
C LEU A 85 -10.73 -9.57 -11.38
N PRO A 86 -10.08 -10.20 -12.36
CA PRO A 86 -10.75 -10.72 -13.54
C PRO A 86 -11.56 -11.96 -13.18
N GLY A 87 -12.73 -12.14 -13.79
CA GLY A 87 -13.55 -13.33 -13.60
C GLY A 87 -14.59 -13.21 -12.48
N SER A 88 -14.98 -14.35 -11.90
CA SER A 88 -16.02 -14.38 -10.88
C SER A 88 -15.46 -14.48 -9.46
N GLU A 89 -16.14 -13.86 -8.49
CA GLU A 89 -15.83 -13.96 -7.06
C GLU A 89 -15.60 -15.42 -6.61
N LYS A 90 -16.39 -16.35 -7.13
CA LYS A 90 -16.37 -17.77 -6.80
C LYS A 90 -14.98 -18.42 -7.00
N GLN A 91 -14.22 -17.90 -7.96
CA GLN A 91 -12.90 -18.40 -8.35
C GLN A 91 -11.82 -18.15 -7.27
N TYR A 92 -11.98 -17.07 -6.52
CA TYR A 92 -10.97 -16.57 -5.59
C TYR A 92 -11.42 -16.63 -4.13
N ARG A 93 -12.71 -16.90 -3.90
CA ARG A 93 -13.35 -16.78 -2.59
C ARG A 93 -12.59 -17.50 -1.49
N GLU A 94 -12.30 -18.78 -1.67
CA GLU A 94 -11.65 -19.60 -0.64
C GLU A 94 -10.31 -19.03 -0.21
N GLN A 95 -9.45 -18.70 -1.16
CA GLN A 95 -8.11 -18.13 -0.88
C GLN A 95 -8.18 -16.73 -0.26
N ILE A 96 -9.14 -15.89 -0.69
CA ILE A 96 -9.32 -14.56 -0.10
C ILE A 96 -9.87 -14.68 1.33
N GLU A 97 -10.79 -15.62 1.58
CA GLU A 97 -11.32 -15.88 2.94
C GLU A 97 -10.20 -16.39 3.86
N GLU A 98 -9.29 -17.23 3.39
CA GLU A 98 -8.11 -17.68 4.13
C GLU A 98 -7.19 -16.49 4.48
N ASP A 99 -6.90 -15.61 3.53
CA ASP A 99 -6.10 -14.40 3.78
C ASP A 99 -6.79 -13.48 4.82
N PHE A 100 -8.11 -13.33 4.74
CA PHE A 100 -8.87 -12.57 5.74
C PHE A 100 -8.77 -13.20 7.13
N GLN A 101 -8.87 -14.54 7.22
CA GLN A 101 -8.73 -15.27 8.49
C GLN A 101 -7.34 -15.09 9.08
N GLN A 102 -6.27 -15.15 8.26
CA GLN A 102 -4.91 -14.85 8.69
C GLN A 102 -4.78 -13.45 9.29
N LEU A 103 -5.52 -12.49 8.74
CA LEU A 103 -5.58 -11.12 9.26
C LEU A 103 -6.61 -10.95 10.39
N GLY A 104 -7.12 -12.02 11.00
CA GLY A 104 -8.04 -11.97 12.13
C GLY A 104 -9.43 -11.43 11.78
N MET A 105 -9.90 -11.62 10.55
CA MET A 105 -11.26 -11.30 10.14
C MET A 105 -12.11 -12.57 10.03
N ASP A 106 -13.16 -12.65 10.81
CA ASP A 106 -14.09 -13.77 10.82
C ASP A 106 -15.16 -13.68 9.73
N ALA A 107 -15.87 -14.77 9.51
CA ALA A 107 -16.93 -14.86 8.50
C ALA A 107 -18.07 -13.84 8.76
N ALA A 108 -18.32 -13.46 10.01
CA ALA A 108 -19.33 -12.47 10.34
C ALA A 108 -18.94 -11.09 9.83
N ALA A 109 -17.66 -10.69 10.00
CA ALA A 109 -17.13 -9.44 9.48
C ALA A 109 -17.12 -9.44 7.94
N LEU A 110 -16.79 -10.57 7.30
CA LEU A 110 -16.77 -10.68 5.83
C LEU A 110 -18.15 -10.50 5.19
N ALA A 111 -19.21 -10.82 5.91
CA ALA A 111 -20.60 -10.64 5.44
C ALA A 111 -21.12 -9.20 5.56
N LEU A 112 -20.43 -8.33 6.31
CA LEU A 112 -20.85 -6.95 6.51
C LEU A 112 -20.47 -6.06 5.32
N PRO A 113 -21.32 -5.09 4.95
CA PRO A 113 -20.91 -3.98 4.07
C PRO A 113 -19.74 -3.22 4.69
N ALA A 114 -18.81 -2.76 3.85
CA ALA A 114 -17.61 -2.04 4.31
C ALA A 114 -17.95 -0.79 5.15
N ALA A 115 -19.10 -0.17 4.94
CA ALA A 115 -19.59 0.92 5.78
C ALA A 115 -19.69 0.54 7.26
N ARG A 116 -19.96 -0.74 7.59
CA ARG A 116 -20.16 -1.25 8.95
C ARG A 116 -18.89 -1.87 9.56
N LEU A 117 -17.83 -1.99 8.81
CA LEU A 117 -16.55 -2.50 9.30
C LEU A 117 -15.91 -1.50 10.27
N SER A 118 -15.17 -1.99 11.27
CA SER A 118 -14.28 -1.17 12.08
C SER A 118 -13.15 -0.57 11.25
N GLY A 119 -12.46 0.45 11.75
CA GLY A 119 -11.31 1.06 11.06
C GLY A 119 -10.23 0.02 10.72
N GLY A 120 -9.85 -0.82 11.67
CA GLY A 120 -8.88 -1.89 11.44
C GLY A 120 -9.35 -2.93 10.42
N GLN A 121 -10.65 -3.29 10.41
CA GLN A 121 -11.21 -4.20 9.41
C GLN A 121 -11.21 -3.57 8.01
N LYS A 122 -11.53 -2.28 7.89
CA LYS A 122 -11.43 -1.53 6.63
C LYS A 122 -10.00 -1.52 6.13
N ARG A 123 -9.03 -1.26 7.02
CA ARG A 123 -7.62 -1.22 6.67
C ARG A 123 -7.12 -2.57 6.14
N ARG A 124 -7.47 -3.67 6.81
CA ARG A 124 -7.16 -5.04 6.36
C ARG A 124 -7.79 -5.35 5.01
N THR A 125 -9.03 -4.93 4.80
CA THR A 125 -9.72 -5.09 3.50
C THR A 125 -9.03 -4.29 2.39
N ALA A 126 -8.62 -3.05 2.64
CA ALA A 126 -7.89 -2.23 1.68
C ALA A 126 -6.52 -2.83 1.33
N LEU A 127 -5.82 -3.38 2.32
CA LEU A 127 -4.55 -4.08 2.12
C LEU A 127 -4.74 -5.31 1.23
N LEU A 128 -5.69 -6.19 1.55
CA LEU A 128 -5.95 -7.37 0.73
C LEU A 128 -6.40 -7.02 -0.69
N ARG A 129 -7.24 -6.02 -0.86
CA ARG A 129 -7.62 -5.55 -2.19
C ARG A 129 -6.40 -5.14 -3.03
N ALA A 130 -5.44 -4.45 -2.42
CA ALA A 130 -4.22 -4.06 -3.12
C ALA A 130 -3.31 -5.26 -3.44
N LEU A 131 -3.18 -6.21 -2.51
CA LEU A 131 -2.38 -7.42 -2.71
C LEU A 131 -2.95 -8.37 -3.77
N TRP A 132 -4.26 -8.42 -3.89
CA TRP A 132 -4.93 -9.24 -4.89
C TRP A 132 -5.04 -8.57 -6.25
N ALA A 133 -4.90 -7.25 -6.34
CA ALA A 133 -5.01 -6.54 -7.60
C ALA A 133 -3.87 -6.92 -8.55
N PRO A 134 -4.17 -7.31 -9.80
CA PRO A 134 -3.13 -7.53 -10.81
C PRO A 134 -2.35 -6.23 -11.03
N SER A 135 -1.09 -6.20 -10.63
CA SER A 135 -0.27 -4.98 -10.68
C SER A 135 1.19 -5.27 -11.04
N ASP A 136 1.86 -4.26 -11.58
CA ASP A 136 3.29 -4.29 -11.89
C ASP A 136 4.10 -3.58 -10.78
N THR A 137 3.40 -2.80 -9.94
CA THR A 137 3.98 -2.07 -8.79
C THR A 137 2.95 -1.96 -7.68
N LEU A 138 3.36 -2.20 -6.44
CA LEU A 138 2.53 -2.03 -5.24
C LEU A 138 2.99 -0.82 -4.43
N LEU A 139 2.07 0.10 -4.15
CA LEU A 139 2.33 1.37 -3.46
C LEU A 139 1.50 1.42 -2.17
N LEU A 140 2.16 1.38 -1.02
CA LEU A 140 1.50 1.24 0.29
C LEU A 140 1.81 2.46 1.17
N ASP A 141 0.76 3.23 1.53
CA ASP A 141 0.87 4.39 2.41
C ASP A 141 0.34 4.04 3.80
N GLU A 142 1.23 3.86 4.76
CA GLU A 142 0.94 3.49 6.14
C GLU A 142 -0.05 2.30 6.24
N PRO A 143 0.23 1.14 5.60
CA PRO A 143 -0.76 0.07 5.43
C PRO A 143 -1.20 -0.59 6.74
N PHE A 144 -0.44 -0.45 7.82
CA PHE A 144 -0.65 -1.12 9.10
C PHE A 144 -1.32 -0.26 10.16
N THR A 145 -1.69 0.97 9.84
CA THR A 145 -2.31 1.90 10.80
C THR A 145 -3.54 1.29 11.47
N GLY A 146 -3.57 1.32 12.81
CA GLY A 146 -4.68 0.81 13.61
C GLY A 146 -4.76 -0.72 13.72
N MET A 147 -3.70 -1.45 13.34
CA MET A 147 -3.57 -2.87 13.61
C MET A 147 -2.94 -3.11 15.00
N ASP A 148 -3.44 -4.11 15.70
CA ASP A 148 -2.80 -4.64 16.90
C ASP A 148 -1.53 -5.43 16.55
N PRO A 149 -0.63 -5.74 17.53
CA PRO A 149 0.64 -6.39 17.23
C PRO A 149 0.53 -7.74 16.51
N ASP A 150 -0.47 -8.55 16.85
CA ASP A 150 -0.67 -9.86 16.24
C ASP A 150 -1.13 -9.73 14.78
N THR A 151 -2.08 -8.83 14.55
CA THR A 151 -2.55 -8.49 13.19
C THR A 151 -1.44 -7.87 12.34
N LEU A 152 -0.61 -6.99 12.92
CA LEU A 152 0.56 -6.42 12.25
C LEU A 152 1.54 -7.51 11.82
N ALA A 153 1.85 -8.45 12.71
CA ALA A 153 2.76 -9.56 12.40
C ALA A 153 2.21 -10.44 11.27
N ALA A 154 0.91 -10.77 11.32
CA ALA A 154 0.24 -11.52 10.27
C ALA A 154 0.25 -10.77 8.92
N ALA A 155 -0.04 -9.48 8.92
CA ALA A 155 -0.05 -8.65 7.71
C ALA A 155 1.36 -8.52 7.09
N ALA A 156 2.41 -8.35 7.91
CA ALA A 156 3.79 -8.32 7.46
C ALA A 156 4.21 -9.67 6.85
N ALA A 157 3.82 -10.78 7.48
CA ALA A 157 4.09 -12.13 6.97
C ALA A 157 3.38 -12.37 5.62
N LEU A 158 2.11 -11.95 5.49
CA LEU A 158 1.35 -12.06 4.26
C LEU A 158 1.98 -11.23 3.13
N LEU A 159 2.40 -10.00 3.41
CA LEU A 159 3.13 -9.16 2.44
C LEU A 159 4.41 -9.84 1.96
N ARG A 160 5.23 -10.38 2.87
CA ARG A 160 6.47 -11.09 2.52
C ARG A 160 6.21 -12.32 1.63
N THR A 161 5.10 -13.00 1.84
CA THR A 161 4.74 -14.20 1.07
C THR A 161 4.18 -13.85 -0.31
N ARG A 162 3.36 -12.79 -0.38
CA ARG A 162 2.66 -12.39 -1.60
C ARG A 162 3.49 -11.47 -2.51
N CYS A 163 4.36 -10.64 -1.92
CA CYS A 163 5.26 -9.77 -2.67
C CYS A 163 6.56 -10.54 -2.97
N GLY A 164 6.70 -10.96 -4.21
CA GLY A 164 7.89 -11.67 -4.71
C GLY A 164 9.02 -10.69 -5.03
N THR A 165 9.34 -10.56 -6.32
CA THR A 165 10.39 -9.67 -6.86
C THR A 165 9.83 -8.41 -7.51
N GLU A 166 8.51 -8.19 -7.43
CA GLU A 166 7.91 -6.98 -7.99
C GLU A 166 8.27 -5.76 -7.16
N PRO A 167 8.38 -4.58 -7.79
CA PRO A 167 8.58 -3.34 -7.07
C PRO A 167 7.46 -3.07 -6.07
N VAL A 168 7.80 -2.99 -4.79
CA VAL A 168 6.91 -2.55 -3.72
C VAL A 168 7.55 -1.35 -3.03
N LEU A 169 6.81 -0.27 -2.92
CA LEU A 169 7.21 0.90 -2.14
C LEU A 169 6.24 1.08 -0.98
N LEU A 170 6.69 0.74 0.22
CA LEU A 170 5.91 0.82 1.45
C LEU A 170 6.39 1.99 2.30
N ALA A 171 5.56 3.03 2.40
CA ALA A 171 5.82 4.16 3.28
C ALA A 171 5.26 3.88 4.67
N THR A 172 6.12 3.92 5.69
CA THR A 172 5.70 3.81 7.09
C THR A 172 6.71 4.48 8.02
N HIS A 173 6.23 4.86 9.20
CA HIS A 173 7.06 5.31 10.32
C HIS A 173 7.08 4.28 11.48
N ASP A 174 6.37 3.16 11.32
CA ASP A 174 6.29 2.09 12.33
C ASP A 174 7.55 1.22 12.28
N ARG A 175 8.40 1.32 13.31
CA ARG A 175 9.65 0.57 13.42
C ARG A 175 9.42 -0.93 13.57
N GLU A 176 8.33 -1.34 14.21
CA GLU A 176 8.00 -2.74 14.37
C GLU A 176 7.58 -3.36 13.03
N ALA A 177 6.79 -2.64 12.23
CA ALA A 177 6.47 -3.04 10.87
C ALA A 177 7.74 -3.22 10.01
N ILE A 178 8.68 -2.27 10.10
CA ILE A 178 9.97 -2.34 9.40
C ILE A 178 10.73 -3.60 9.80
N ARG A 179 10.84 -3.86 11.11
CA ARG A 179 11.51 -5.04 11.66
C ARG A 179 10.88 -6.34 11.17
N LEU A 180 9.56 -6.43 11.18
CA LEU A 180 8.81 -7.62 10.78
C LEU A 180 8.89 -7.88 9.27
N LEU A 181 8.90 -6.84 8.45
CA LEU A 181 9.06 -6.95 6.99
C LEU A 181 10.46 -7.44 6.62
N GLY A 182 11.50 -6.93 7.29
CA GLY A 182 12.89 -7.24 6.97
C GLY A 182 13.32 -6.80 5.56
N TRP A 183 12.57 -5.89 4.93
CA TRP A 183 12.91 -5.33 3.63
C TRP A 183 13.97 -4.23 3.76
N PRO A 184 14.76 -3.96 2.71
CA PRO A 184 15.65 -2.81 2.67
C PRO A 184 14.89 -1.51 2.96
N VAL A 185 15.54 -0.62 3.72
CA VAL A 185 14.98 0.68 4.09
C VAL A 185 15.68 1.76 3.29
N ILE A 186 14.90 2.60 2.63
CA ILE A 186 15.37 3.83 2.00
C ILE A 186 15.00 4.97 2.97
N GLU A 187 16.01 5.54 3.60
CA GLU A 187 15.85 6.68 4.48
C GLU A 187 15.90 7.98 3.67
N LEU A 188 14.86 8.79 3.81
CA LEU A 188 14.78 10.09 3.18
C LEU A 188 15.00 11.15 4.26
N GLU A 189 16.08 11.90 4.12
CA GLU A 189 16.44 12.98 5.04
C GLU A 189 15.48 14.17 4.88
N ALA A 190 15.23 14.89 5.97
CA ALA A 190 14.53 16.17 5.90
C ALA A 190 15.39 17.18 5.13
N LEU A 191 14.74 18.02 4.30
CA LEU A 191 15.38 19.13 3.62
C LEU A 191 15.83 20.19 4.61
#